data_c3c6391c3b89badc5614d67f7faaff32
#
_entry.id   c3c6391c3b89badc5614d67f7faaff32
#
_cell.length_a   1.000
_cell.length_b   1.000
_cell.length_c   1.000
_cell.angle_alpha   90.00
_cell.angle_beta   90.00
_cell.angle_gamma   90.00
#
_symmetry.space_group_name_H-M   'P 1'
#
loop_
_entity.id
_entity.type
_entity.pdbx_description
1 polymer ?
#
loop_
_entity_poly.entity_id
_entity_poly.type
_entity_poly.pdbx_seq_one_letter_code
_entity_poly.pdbx_strand_id
1 'polypeptide(L)'
;MLNKDQQHRLDVASFVIWECDKAKHPVTNLKLQRILYLLYGQFWSRYKKELFPAHFVAWKLGPVDLITQENFCTWTFDGLLSVKKHVRLYWCTDEEQDFVVETIHNLNNKDLWMLVQDVQKTTPWKLAWSKGKGWSISSEQIQRYFSSAKVSAKVRKPCPFCGQEYVLRGTDTYFDGIKNITNLPDDSVCLYKKEHKYYLHIEIPEDESFSRIFGGDIPVRFCPMCGRELKGE
;
A
#
# COMPACT_ATOMS: atom_id res chain seq x y z
N MET A 1 15.06 -18.03 -13.76
CA MET A 1 15.80 -16.75 -13.81
C MET A 1 14.84 -15.63 -14.16
N LEU A 2 14.95 -14.48 -13.49
CA LEU A 2 14.18 -13.29 -13.85
C LEU A 2 14.66 -12.76 -15.20
N ASN A 3 13.73 -12.31 -16.04
CA ASN A 3 14.09 -11.60 -17.25
C ASN A 3 14.43 -10.12 -16.95
N LYS A 4 14.96 -9.39 -17.95
CA LYS A 4 15.38 -8.01 -17.79
C LYS A 4 14.25 -7.08 -17.33
N ASP A 5 13.04 -7.28 -17.84
CA ASP A 5 11.88 -6.47 -17.49
C ASP A 5 11.42 -6.71 -16.04
N GLN A 6 11.46 -7.97 -15.61
CA GLN A 6 11.18 -8.34 -14.22
C GLN A 6 12.22 -7.73 -13.27
N GLN A 7 13.50 -7.76 -13.64
CA GLN A 7 14.56 -7.15 -12.85
C GLN A 7 14.38 -5.64 -12.73
N HIS A 8 14.06 -4.93 -13.82
CA HIS A 8 13.79 -3.49 -13.77
C HIS A 8 12.65 -3.13 -12.79
N ARG A 9 11.58 -3.93 -12.76
CA ARG A 9 10.47 -3.72 -11.82
C ARG A 9 10.91 -3.89 -10.37
N LEU A 10 11.73 -4.92 -10.09
CA LEU A 10 12.27 -5.16 -8.75
C LEU A 10 13.29 -4.09 -8.34
N ASP A 11 14.10 -3.57 -9.26
CA ASP A 11 15.05 -2.51 -9.00
C ASP A 11 14.32 -1.21 -8.61
N VAL A 12 13.26 -0.83 -9.35
CA VAL A 12 12.45 0.33 -8.97
C VAL A 12 11.74 0.12 -7.63
N ALA A 13 11.19 -1.07 -7.38
CA ALA A 13 10.55 -1.38 -6.10
C ALA A 13 11.56 -1.30 -4.94
N SER A 14 12.77 -1.85 -5.11
CA SER A 14 13.85 -1.76 -4.14
C SER A 14 14.28 -0.31 -3.90
N PHE A 15 14.35 0.50 -4.96
CA PHE A 15 14.66 1.93 -4.85
C PHE A 15 13.59 2.67 -4.04
N VAL A 16 12.30 2.40 -4.29
CA VAL A 16 11.19 2.98 -3.52
C VAL A 16 11.29 2.59 -2.04
N ILE A 17 11.52 1.31 -1.75
CA ILE A 17 11.65 0.82 -0.36
C ILE A 17 12.83 1.51 0.33
N TRP A 18 13.98 1.58 -0.35
CA TRP A 18 15.18 2.25 0.18
C TRP A 18 14.95 3.72 0.52
N GLU A 19 14.36 4.50 -0.38
CA GLU A 19 14.09 5.91 -0.15
C GLU A 19 13.07 6.15 0.97
N CYS A 20 12.08 5.27 1.10
CA CYS A 20 11.12 5.33 2.19
C CYS A 20 11.76 5.00 3.56
N ASP A 21 12.64 3.99 3.60
CA ASP A 21 13.34 3.59 4.82
C ASP A 21 14.35 4.67 5.25
N LYS A 22 15.12 5.22 4.31
CA LYS A 22 16.03 6.35 4.51
C LYS A 22 15.31 7.59 5.08
N ALA A 23 14.09 7.85 4.64
CA ALA A 23 13.24 8.92 5.16
C ALA A 23 12.61 8.58 6.53
N LYS A 24 12.90 7.41 7.14
CA LYS A 24 12.30 6.90 8.39
C LYS A 24 10.78 6.73 8.32
N HIS A 25 10.25 6.53 7.13
CA HIS A 25 8.85 6.25 6.85
C HIS A 25 8.73 4.95 6.02
N PRO A 26 9.11 3.78 6.61
CA PRO A 26 9.10 2.51 5.90
C PRO A 26 7.70 2.15 5.38
N VAL A 27 7.64 1.39 4.31
CA VAL A 27 6.39 1.06 3.63
C VAL A 27 6.02 -0.42 3.79
N THR A 28 4.72 -0.69 3.80
CA THR A 28 4.19 -2.05 3.64
C THR A 28 4.12 -2.40 2.15
N ASN A 29 4.02 -3.70 1.82
CA ASN A 29 3.83 -4.12 0.43
C ASN A 29 2.59 -3.46 -0.19
N LEU A 30 1.49 -3.39 0.55
CA LEU A 30 0.27 -2.75 0.05
C LEU A 30 0.51 -1.28 -0.35
N LYS A 31 1.25 -0.52 0.45
CA LYS A 31 1.58 0.87 0.16
C LYS A 31 2.56 0.97 -1.01
N LEU A 32 3.55 0.09 -1.07
CA LEU A 32 4.50 0.00 -2.18
C LEU A 32 3.79 -0.13 -3.53
N GLN A 33 2.80 -1.04 -3.64
CA GLN A 33 2.05 -1.24 -4.87
C GLN A 33 1.33 0.03 -5.34
N ARG A 34 0.79 0.83 -4.40
CA ARG A 34 0.13 2.12 -4.73
C ARG A 34 1.13 3.16 -5.18
N ILE A 35 2.28 3.22 -4.51
CA ILE A 35 3.37 4.14 -4.89
C ILE A 35 3.87 3.77 -6.30
N LEU A 36 4.15 2.52 -6.58
CA LEU A 36 4.65 2.08 -7.89
C LEU A 36 3.71 2.47 -9.03
N TYR A 37 2.40 2.26 -8.87
CA TYR A 37 1.43 2.62 -9.89
C TYR A 37 1.34 4.13 -10.13
N LEU A 38 1.26 4.91 -9.06
CA LEU A 38 1.16 6.37 -9.15
C LEU A 38 2.47 6.99 -9.65
N LEU A 39 3.61 6.48 -9.20
CA LEU A 39 4.93 6.90 -9.66
C LEU A 39 5.10 6.64 -11.16
N TYR A 40 4.76 5.45 -11.65
CA TYR A 40 4.78 5.12 -13.07
C TYR A 40 3.96 6.14 -13.89
N GLY A 41 2.73 6.40 -13.47
CA GLY A 41 1.85 7.33 -14.18
C GLY A 41 2.35 8.77 -14.17
N GLN A 42 2.88 9.26 -13.03
CA GLN A 42 3.41 10.61 -12.90
C GLN A 42 4.71 10.78 -13.70
N PHE A 43 5.59 9.80 -13.68
CA PHE A 43 6.82 9.80 -14.47
C PHE A 43 6.50 9.85 -15.98
N TRP A 44 5.59 9.00 -16.45
CA TRP A 44 5.11 9.06 -17.83
C TRP A 44 4.49 10.42 -18.19
N SER A 45 3.69 10.99 -17.28
CA SER A 45 3.07 12.30 -17.54
C SER A 45 4.10 13.39 -17.81
N ARG A 46 5.24 13.36 -17.10
CA ARG A 46 6.30 14.37 -17.21
C ARG A 46 7.25 14.11 -18.38
N TYR A 47 7.75 12.89 -18.50
CA TYR A 47 8.86 12.58 -19.42
C TYR A 47 8.43 11.85 -20.70
N LYS A 48 7.19 11.39 -20.79
CA LYS A 48 6.69 10.56 -21.91
C LYS A 48 7.55 9.31 -22.16
N LYS A 49 8.16 8.80 -21.11
CA LYS A 49 9.06 7.66 -21.06
C LYS A 49 8.61 6.74 -19.93
N GLU A 50 8.71 5.43 -20.12
CA GLU A 50 8.45 4.47 -19.06
C GLU A 50 9.58 4.45 -18.04
N LEU A 51 9.22 4.52 -16.75
CA LEU A 51 10.19 4.34 -15.67
C LEU A 51 10.65 2.88 -15.59
N PHE A 52 9.72 1.95 -15.85
CA PHE A 52 9.93 0.51 -15.91
C PHE A 52 8.86 -0.14 -16.78
N PRO A 53 9.09 -1.36 -17.31
CA PRO A 53 8.06 -2.10 -18.06
C PRO A 53 6.89 -2.47 -17.15
N ALA A 54 5.81 -1.67 -17.18
CA ALA A 54 4.68 -1.84 -16.27
C ALA A 54 3.83 -3.06 -16.61
N HIS A 55 3.50 -3.86 -15.59
CA HIS A 55 2.59 -5.00 -15.71
C HIS A 55 1.68 -5.11 -14.50
N PHE A 56 0.72 -4.18 -14.42
CA PHE A 56 -0.24 -4.14 -13.32
C PHE A 56 -1.47 -4.98 -13.60
N VAL A 57 -2.00 -5.61 -12.55
CA VAL A 57 -3.31 -6.27 -12.55
C VAL A 57 -4.24 -5.62 -11.53
N ALA A 58 -5.54 -5.71 -11.76
CA ALA A 58 -6.54 -5.11 -10.89
C ALA A 58 -6.85 -6.03 -9.70
N TRP A 59 -6.58 -5.54 -8.48
CA TRP A 59 -7.03 -6.14 -7.22
C TRP A 59 -7.99 -5.19 -6.50
N LYS A 60 -8.73 -5.70 -5.50
CA LYS A 60 -9.76 -4.96 -4.74
C LYS A 60 -9.26 -3.60 -4.21
N LEU A 61 -8.06 -3.56 -3.64
CA LEU A 61 -7.48 -2.35 -3.08
C LEU A 61 -6.64 -1.52 -4.07
N GLY A 62 -6.65 -1.87 -5.36
CA GLY A 62 -5.96 -1.12 -6.43
C GLY A 62 -5.01 -1.99 -7.26
N PRO A 63 -4.24 -1.38 -8.16
CA PRO A 63 -3.28 -2.06 -9.03
C PRO A 63 -2.18 -2.78 -8.26
N VAL A 64 -1.77 -3.95 -8.75
CA VAL A 64 -0.68 -4.76 -8.20
C VAL A 64 0.22 -5.23 -9.32
N ASP A 65 1.52 -5.08 -9.17
CA ASP A 65 2.53 -5.77 -9.96
C ASP A 65 2.87 -7.09 -9.28
N LEU A 66 2.56 -8.22 -9.93
CA LEU A 66 2.67 -9.55 -9.32
C LEU A 66 4.11 -9.91 -8.94
N ILE A 67 5.09 -9.53 -9.77
CA ILE A 67 6.50 -9.83 -9.48
C ILE A 67 6.97 -9.10 -8.22
N THR A 68 6.63 -7.82 -8.08
CA THR A 68 7.00 -7.06 -6.89
C THR A 68 6.19 -7.52 -5.67
N GLN A 69 4.92 -7.92 -5.86
CA GLN A 69 4.10 -8.49 -4.80
C GLN A 69 4.72 -9.75 -4.22
N GLU A 70 5.14 -10.68 -5.06
CA GLU A 70 5.72 -11.96 -4.66
C GLU A 70 7.10 -11.79 -3.99
N ASN A 71 7.96 -10.93 -4.56
CA ASN A 71 9.33 -10.75 -4.06
C ASN A 71 9.43 -9.92 -2.78
N PHE A 72 8.46 -9.05 -2.52
CA PHE A 72 8.41 -8.21 -1.31
C PHE A 72 7.26 -8.58 -0.37
N CYS A 73 6.71 -9.78 -0.48
CA CYS A 73 5.79 -10.32 0.50
C CYS A 73 6.57 -10.68 1.76
N THR A 74 6.37 -9.92 2.84
CA THR A 74 7.01 -10.21 4.13
C THR A 74 6.02 -10.86 5.08
N TRP A 75 6.52 -11.80 5.87
CA TRP A 75 5.82 -12.44 6.99
C TRP A 75 6.16 -11.78 8.34
N THR A 76 6.73 -10.55 8.31
CA THR A 76 7.02 -9.81 9.53
C THR A 76 5.76 -9.21 10.14
N PHE A 77 5.69 -9.15 11.48
CA PHE A 77 4.53 -8.68 12.23
C PHE A 77 4.07 -7.26 11.85
N ASP A 78 5.01 -6.39 11.54
CA ASP A 78 4.74 -5.02 11.15
C ASP A 78 4.47 -4.88 9.64
N GLY A 79 4.75 -5.93 8.86
CA GLY A 79 4.61 -5.93 7.40
C GLY A 79 5.47 -4.89 6.67
N LEU A 80 6.45 -4.29 7.39
CA LEU A 80 7.31 -3.26 6.83
C LEU A 80 8.40 -3.87 5.96
N LEU A 81 8.68 -3.21 4.84
CA LEU A 81 9.69 -3.63 3.88
C LEU A 81 11.01 -2.95 4.16
N SER A 82 12.10 -3.68 4.03
CA SER A 82 13.45 -3.14 4.01
C SER A 82 14.30 -3.83 2.96
N VAL A 83 15.29 -3.14 2.43
CA VAL A 83 16.27 -3.67 1.50
C VAL A 83 17.68 -3.40 1.99
N LYS A 84 18.56 -4.38 1.86
CA LYS A 84 19.94 -4.29 2.38
C LYS A 84 20.88 -3.43 1.52
N LYS A 85 20.52 -3.18 0.27
CA LYS A 85 21.40 -2.53 -0.69
C LYS A 85 20.65 -1.45 -1.45
N HIS A 86 21.28 -0.27 -1.56
CA HIS A 86 20.83 0.78 -2.44
C HIS A 86 20.91 0.33 -3.90
N VAL A 87 19.85 0.57 -4.65
CA VAL A 87 19.78 0.34 -6.09
C VAL A 87 19.75 1.71 -6.78
N ARG A 88 20.66 1.93 -7.73
CA ARG A 88 20.60 3.12 -8.59
C ARG A 88 19.84 2.79 -9.87
N LEU A 89 19.00 3.72 -10.32
CA LEU A 89 18.25 3.58 -11.56
C LEU A 89 19.10 4.08 -12.74
N TYR A 90 20.03 3.23 -13.22
CA TYR A 90 21.02 3.59 -14.23
C TYR A 90 20.44 4.02 -15.59
N TRP A 91 19.17 3.73 -15.85
CA TRP A 91 18.47 4.16 -17.07
C TRP A 91 17.77 5.53 -16.93
N CYS A 92 17.85 6.14 -15.76
CA CYS A 92 17.36 7.48 -15.47
C CYS A 92 18.53 8.47 -15.45
N THR A 93 18.31 9.68 -15.97
CA THR A 93 19.18 10.83 -15.76
C THR A 93 19.11 11.27 -14.29
N ASP A 94 20.04 12.12 -13.85
CA ASP A 94 20.01 12.64 -12.49
C ASP A 94 18.73 13.44 -12.22
N GLU A 95 18.27 14.27 -13.18
CA GLU A 95 16.99 15.00 -13.09
C GLU A 95 15.78 14.05 -12.97
N GLU A 96 15.77 12.97 -13.73
CA GLU A 96 14.73 11.95 -13.64
C GLU A 96 14.74 11.24 -12.29
N GLN A 97 15.92 10.97 -11.72
CA GLN A 97 16.04 10.36 -10.39
C GLN A 97 15.57 11.32 -9.29
N ASP A 98 15.93 12.60 -9.37
CA ASP A 98 15.47 13.62 -8.42
C ASP A 98 13.94 13.71 -8.43
N PHE A 99 13.32 13.71 -9.61
CA PHE A 99 11.86 13.66 -9.74
C PHE A 99 11.26 12.39 -9.13
N VAL A 100 11.89 11.24 -9.33
CA VAL A 100 11.45 9.96 -8.75
C VAL A 100 11.51 10.04 -7.22
N VAL A 101 12.62 10.53 -6.65
CA VAL A 101 12.79 10.68 -5.19
C VAL A 101 11.74 11.63 -4.61
N GLU A 102 11.55 12.82 -5.22
CA GLU A 102 10.54 13.78 -4.79
C GLU A 102 9.14 13.17 -4.83
N THR A 103 8.82 12.48 -5.91
CA THR A 103 7.52 11.81 -6.07
C THR A 103 7.30 10.72 -5.03
N ILE A 104 8.32 9.89 -4.75
CA ILE A 104 8.27 8.87 -3.69
C ILE A 104 7.97 9.52 -2.35
N HIS A 105 8.70 10.56 -1.95
CA HIS A 105 8.51 11.23 -0.68
C HIS A 105 7.11 11.85 -0.58
N ASN A 106 6.63 12.50 -1.64
CA ASN A 106 5.28 13.09 -1.70
C ASN A 106 4.18 12.02 -1.57
N LEU A 107 4.35 10.86 -2.21
CA LEU A 107 3.40 9.75 -2.10
C LEU A 107 3.50 9.05 -0.74
N ASN A 108 4.71 8.86 -0.21
CA ASN A 108 4.90 8.18 1.06
C ASN A 108 4.42 8.99 2.26
N ASN A 109 4.41 10.32 2.17
CA ASN A 109 3.79 11.19 3.17
C ASN A 109 2.27 11.13 3.20
N LYS A 110 1.64 10.52 2.16
CA LYS A 110 0.19 10.30 2.17
C LYS A 110 -0.15 9.06 2.99
N ASP A 111 -1.31 9.13 3.63
CA ASP A 111 -1.95 7.95 4.21
C ASP A 111 -2.22 6.88 3.14
N LEU A 112 -2.08 5.59 3.50
CA LEU A 112 -2.32 4.49 2.58
C LEU A 112 -3.74 4.53 1.97
N TRP A 113 -4.75 4.85 2.80
CA TRP A 113 -6.13 4.86 2.32
C TRP A 113 -6.38 5.95 1.29
N MET A 114 -5.69 7.08 1.42
CA MET A 114 -5.70 8.11 0.38
C MET A 114 -5.10 7.62 -0.92
N LEU A 115 -3.98 6.90 -0.86
CA LEU A 115 -3.38 6.29 -2.05
C LEU A 115 -4.31 5.26 -2.69
N VAL A 116 -4.98 4.42 -1.87
CA VAL A 116 -6.00 3.48 -2.36
C VAL A 116 -7.12 4.22 -3.07
N GLN A 117 -7.66 5.28 -2.47
CA GLN A 117 -8.70 6.09 -3.13
C GLN A 117 -8.19 6.75 -4.42
N ASP A 118 -6.96 7.26 -4.43
CA ASP A 118 -6.38 7.90 -5.60
C ASP A 118 -6.24 6.92 -6.76
N VAL A 119 -5.76 5.69 -6.52
CA VAL A 119 -5.65 4.68 -7.59
C VAL A 119 -7.02 4.14 -8.02
N GLN A 120 -7.98 3.98 -7.09
CA GLN A 120 -9.33 3.51 -7.40
C GLN A 120 -10.16 4.53 -8.20
N LYS A 121 -9.82 5.81 -8.17
CA LYS A 121 -10.43 6.84 -9.03
C LYS A 121 -9.97 6.74 -10.47
N THR A 122 -8.84 6.09 -10.75
CA THR A 122 -8.27 6.03 -12.09
C THR A 122 -9.11 5.15 -13.03
N THR A 123 -9.39 5.66 -14.22
CA THR A 123 -10.15 4.92 -15.23
C THR A 123 -9.51 3.58 -15.62
N PRO A 124 -8.16 3.48 -15.80
CA PRO A 124 -7.52 2.21 -16.13
C PRO A 124 -7.81 1.10 -15.10
N TRP A 125 -7.71 1.42 -13.81
CA TRP A 125 -8.03 0.46 -12.76
C TRP A 125 -9.51 0.06 -12.76
N LYS A 126 -10.44 1.04 -12.87
CA LYS A 126 -11.88 0.80 -12.90
C LYS A 126 -12.28 -0.15 -14.04
N LEU A 127 -11.76 0.09 -15.23
CA LEU A 127 -12.04 -0.74 -16.41
C LEU A 127 -11.51 -2.17 -16.28
N ALA A 128 -10.35 -2.35 -15.66
CA ALA A 128 -9.82 -3.68 -15.42
C ALA A 128 -10.56 -4.38 -14.27
N TRP A 129 -10.84 -3.67 -13.17
CA TRP A 129 -11.57 -4.21 -12.03
C TRP A 129 -13.00 -4.63 -12.36
N SER A 130 -13.70 -3.89 -13.25
CA SER A 130 -15.05 -4.26 -13.69
C SER A 130 -15.10 -5.59 -14.45
N LYS A 131 -13.97 -6.05 -14.99
CA LYS A 131 -13.85 -7.37 -15.64
C LYS A 131 -13.54 -8.50 -14.64
N GLY A 132 -13.06 -8.15 -13.45
CA GLY A 132 -12.76 -9.09 -12.38
C GLY A 132 -11.38 -8.92 -11.76
N LYS A 133 -11.14 -9.62 -10.64
CA LYS A 133 -9.84 -9.66 -9.97
C LYS A 133 -8.77 -10.27 -10.89
N GLY A 134 -7.61 -9.65 -10.95
CA GLY A 134 -6.45 -10.16 -11.70
C GLY A 134 -6.43 -9.75 -13.19
N TRP A 135 -7.44 -9.03 -13.69
CA TRP A 135 -7.38 -8.50 -15.05
C TRP A 135 -6.24 -7.50 -15.23
N SER A 136 -5.53 -7.64 -16.34
CA SER A 136 -4.40 -6.77 -16.70
C SER A 136 -4.89 -5.34 -16.92
N ILE A 137 -4.10 -4.38 -16.43
CA ILE A 137 -4.28 -2.95 -16.66
C ILE A 137 -3.31 -2.54 -17.76
N SER A 138 -3.81 -2.12 -18.92
CA SER A 138 -2.98 -1.73 -20.05
C SER A 138 -2.11 -0.51 -19.71
N SER A 139 -0.82 -0.59 -20.03
CA SER A 139 0.12 0.53 -19.84
C SER A 139 -0.29 1.75 -20.65
N GLU A 140 -0.81 1.57 -21.87
CA GLU A 140 -1.29 2.67 -22.72
C GLU A 140 -2.49 3.39 -22.09
N GLN A 141 -3.37 2.65 -21.39
CA GLN A 141 -4.49 3.26 -20.68
C GLN A 141 -4.01 4.08 -19.48
N ILE A 142 -3.00 3.59 -18.73
CA ILE A 142 -2.38 4.34 -17.64
C ILE A 142 -1.73 5.60 -18.18
N GLN A 143 -0.92 5.46 -19.23
CA GLN A 143 -0.21 6.57 -19.88
C GLN A 143 -1.17 7.65 -20.38
N ARG A 144 -2.26 7.26 -21.05
CA ARG A 144 -3.30 8.16 -21.52
C ARG A 144 -4.00 8.88 -20.39
N TYR A 145 -4.36 8.15 -19.32
CA TYR A 145 -5.01 8.74 -18.15
C TYR A 145 -4.14 9.81 -17.50
N PHE A 146 -2.89 9.50 -17.20
CA PHE A 146 -1.98 10.46 -16.54
C PHE A 146 -1.51 11.59 -17.46
N SER A 147 -1.57 11.42 -18.79
CA SER A 147 -1.32 12.51 -19.74
C SER A 147 -2.45 13.53 -19.80
N SER A 148 -3.71 13.09 -19.60
CA SER A 148 -4.90 13.95 -19.66
C SER A 148 -5.31 14.52 -18.32
N ALA A 149 -4.92 13.89 -17.22
CA ALA A 149 -5.27 14.31 -15.88
C ALA A 149 -4.41 15.52 -15.45
N LYS A 150 -5.03 16.70 -15.35
CA LYS A 150 -4.49 17.73 -14.46
C LYS A 150 -4.63 17.20 -13.04
N VAL A 151 -3.52 16.75 -12.46
CA VAL A 151 -3.46 16.24 -11.08
C VAL A 151 -3.77 17.40 -10.14
N SER A 152 -5.05 17.61 -9.85
CA SER A 152 -5.47 18.57 -8.84
C SER A 152 -5.23 17.98 -7.45
N ALA A 153 -4.31 18.57 -6.71
CA ALA A 153 -4.14 18.31 -5.28
C ALA A 153 -5.43 18.68 -4.53
N LYS A 154 -6.21 17.71 -4.08
CA LYS A 154 -7.36 17.91 -3.20
C LYS A 154 -7.14 17.29 -1.82
N VAL A 155 -7.59 18.05 -0.84
CA VAL A 155 -7.59 17.92 0.62
C VAL A 155 -7.69 16.48 1.18
N ARG A 156 -6.85 16.21 2.16
CA ARG A 156 -6.58 14.91 2.80
C ARG A 156 -7.69 14.49 3.78
N LYS A 157 -8.23 13.28 3.62
CA LYS A 157 -8.94 12.59 4.70
C LYS A 157 -7.95 11.67 5.43
N PRO A 158 -8.00 11.59 6.77
CA PRO A 158 -7.12 10.70 7.54
C PRO A 158 -7.40 9.21 7.24
N CYS A 159 -6.41 8.35 7.53
CA CYS A 159 -6.57 6.89 7.43
C CYS A 159 -7.72 6.44 8.33
N PRO A 160 -8.74 5.76 7.82
CA PRO A 160 -9.89 5.35 8.63
C PRO A 160 -9.51 4.31 9.70
N PHE A 161 -8.38 3.62 9.54
CA PHE A 161 -7.95 2.57 10.48
C PHE A 161 -7.20 3.13 11.70
N CYS A 162 -6.34 4.14 11.51
CA CYS A 162 -5.54 4.72 12.59
C CYS A 162 -5.69 6.26 12.70
N GLY A 163 -6.51 6.87 11.86
CA GLY A 163 -6.69 8.31 11.79
C GLY A 163 -7.81 8.87 12.68
N GLN A 164 -8.65 8.01 13.16
CA GLN A 164 -9.67 8.21 14.20
C GLN A 164 -9.82 6.89 14.94
N GLU A 165 -10.36 6.90 16.14
CA GLU A 165 -10.57 5.74 17.02
C GLU A 165 -11.57 4.71 16.44
N TYR A 166 -11.27 4.12 15.28
CA TYR A 166 -12.18 3.20 14.62
C TYR A 166 -11.64 1.80 14.51
N VAL A 167 -12.51 0.85 14.78
CA VAL A 167 -12.38 -0.60 14.56
C VAL A 167 -12.89 -0.92 13.15
N LEU A 168 -12.09 -1.62 12.34
CA LEU A 168 -12.57 -2.21 11.09
C LEU A 168 -13.08 -3.62 11.34
N ARG A 169 -14.32 -3.88 10.97
CA ARG A 169 -14.90 -5.21 10.94
C ARG A 169 -14.79 -5.81 9.53
N GLY A 170 -14.77 -7.13 9.48
CA GLY A 170 -14.99 -7.88 8.24
C GLY A 170 -16.40 -7.72 7.64
N THR A 171 -17.34 -7.15 8.39
CA THR A 171 -18.69 -6.79 7.97
C THR A 171 -19.02 -5.34 8.32
N ASP A 172 -19.79 -4.65 7.49
CA ASP A 172 -20.07 -3.21 7.41
C ASP A 172 -20.63 -2.48 8.66
N THR A 173 -20.21 -2.81 9.85
CA THR A 173 -20.67 -2.12 11.06
C THR A 173 -19.56 -1.42 11.81
N TYR A 174 -19.74 -0.12 12.06
CA TYR A 174 -18.85 0.75 12.83
C TYR A 174 -18.99 0.49 14.33
N PHE A 175 -17.86 0.48 15.06
CA PHE A 175 -17.85 0.62 16.51
C PHE A 175 -17.50 2.04 16.90
N ASP A 176 -18.35 2.62 17.71
CA ASP A 176 -18.12 3.88 18.41
C ASP A 176 -17.32 3.59 19.68
N GLY A 177 -16.09 4.11 19.74
CA GLY A 177 -15.21 4.13 20.91
C GLY A 177 -15.04 2.83 21.67
N ILE A 178 -13.84 2.23 21.60
CA ILE A 178 -13.49 0.99 22.33
C ILE A 178 -13.61 1.18 23.84
N LYS A 179 -14.79 0.96 24.38
CA LYS A 179 -14.99 0.86 25.83
C LYS A 179 -15.12 -0.58 26.34
N ASN A 180 -15.40 -1.56 25.47
CA ASN A 180 -15.47 -2.98 25.87
C ASN A 180 -15.10 -3.90 24.70
N ILE A 181 -13.93 -4.55 24.78
CA ILE A 181 -13.43 -5.55 23.82
C ILE A 181 -14.22 -6.88 23.92
N THR A 182 -15.06 -7.05 24.94
CA THR A 182 -15.72 -8.33 25.30
C THR A 182 -16.85 -8.77 24.37
N ASN A 183 -17.24 -7.94 23.38
CA ASN A 183 -18.33 -8.25 22.45
C ASN A 183 -17.95 -7.97 20.99
N LEU A 184 -16.71 -8.32 20.58
CA LEU A 184 -16.35 -8.31 19.17
C LEU A 184 -17.04 -9.49 18.48
N PRO A 185 -17.64 -9.32 17.29
CA PRO A 185 -18.13 -10.44 16.52
C PRO A 185 -17.01 -11.30 16.00
N ASP A 186 -17.31 -12.56 15.81
CA ASP A 186 -16.46 -13.49 15.08
C ASP A 186 -16.02 -12.86 13.77
N ASP A 187 -14.76 -13.01 13.33
CA ASP A 187 -14.13 -12.39 12.16
C ASP A 187 -13.64 -10.95 12.33
N SER A 188 -13.33 -10.49 13.50
CA SER A 188 -12.90 -9.12 13.68
C SER A 188 -11.37 -8.95 13.69
N VAL A 189 -10.92 -7.94 12.93
CA VAL A 189 -9.56 -7.40 13.03
C VAL A 189 -9.67 -5.95 13.45
N CYS A 190 -9.14 -5.60 14.61
CA CYS A 190 -9.19 -4.23 15.09
C CYS A 190 -7.85 -3.72 15.62
N LEU A 191 -7.63 -2.42 15.49
CA LEU A 191 -6.51 -1.73 16.11
C LEU A 191 -7.03 -0.97 17.32
N TYR A 192 -6.44 -1.19 18.49
CA TYR A 192 -6.83 -0.48 19.70
C TYR A 192 -5.61 -0.04 20.53
N LYS A 193 -5.82 0.91 21.43
CA LYS A 193 -4.80 1.44 22.33
C LYS A 193 -5.07 0.98 23.78
N LYS A 194 -4.07 0.42 24.43
CA LYS A 194 -4.10 0.06 25.84
C LYS A 194 -2.77 0.47 26.50
N GLU A 195 -2.82 1.18 27.62
CA GLU A 195 -1.65 1.60 28.40
C GLU A 195 -0.52 2.19 27.55
N HIS A 196 -0.86 3.18 26.71
CA HIS A 196 0.05 3.88 25.79
C HIS A 196 0.68 3.01 24.68
N LYS A 197 0.22 1.76 24.50
CA LYS A 197 0.63 0.85 23.41
C LYS A 197 -0.54 0.54 22.50
N TYR A 198 -0.22 0.32 21.21
CA TYR A 198 -1.20 -0.11 20.25
C TYR A 198 -1.13 -1.61 20.03
N TYR A 199 -2.28 -2.23 19.85
CA TYR A 199 -2.45 -3.66 19.63
C TYR A 199 -3.35 -3.89 18.43
N LEU A 200 -2.98 -4.87 17.62
CA LEU A 200 -3.84 -5.45 16.61
C LEU A 200 -4.53 -6.68 17.20
N HIS A 201 -5.82 -6.59 17.39
CA HIS A 201 -6.64 -7.73 17.79
C HIS A 201 -7.09 -8.48 16.54
N ILE A 202 -6.93 -9.79 16.54
CA ILE A 202 -7.38 -10.67 15.46
C ILE A 202 -8.21 -11.77 16.09
N GLU A 203 -9.44 -11.90 15.62
CA GLU A 203 -10.34 -13.00 15.98
C GLU A 203 -10.69 -13.78 14.71
N ILE A 204 -10.38 -15.07 14.69
CA ILE A 204 -10.64 -15.96 13.57
C ILE A 204 -11.75 -16.90 14.01
N PRO A 205 -12.90 -16.97 13.28
CA PRO A 205 -13.99 -17.85 13.64
C PRO A 205 -13.56 -19.32 13.56
N GLU A 206 -14.21 -20.14 14.37
CA GLU A 206 -14.10 -21.59 14.26
C GLU A 206 -14.69 -22.07 12.94
N ASP A 207 -13.87 -22.71 12.12
CA ASP A 207 -14.37 -23.64 11.11
C ASP A 207 -14.77 -24.94 11.83
N GLU A 208 -15.87 -25.56 11.41
CA GLU A 208 -16.45 -26.78 12.05
C GLU A 208 -15.47 -27.96 12.19
N SER A 209 -14.26 -27.85 11.65
CA SER A 209 -13.20 -28.88 11.67
C SER A 209 -12.01 -28.58 12.61
N PHE A 210 -11.89 -27.38 13.20
CA PHE A 210 -10.79 -27.02 14.09
C PHE A 210 -11.28 -26.43 15.43
N SER A 211 -11.15 -27.22 16.48
CA SER A 211 -11.58 -26.89 17.85
C SER A 211 -10.72 -25.86 18.59
N ARG A 212 -10.18 -24.83 17.96
CA ARG A 212 -9.45 -23.76 18.61
C ARG A 212 -9.70 -22.42 17.96
N ILE A 213 -10.33 -21.52 18.70
CA ILE A 213 -10.34 -20.08 18.42
C ILE A 213 -8.91 -19.57 18.55
N PHE A 214 -8.35 -19.03 17.46
CA PHE A 214 -7.15 -18.21 17.54
C PHE A 214 -7.57 -16.75 17.66
N GLY A 215 -7.69 -16.27 18.88
CA GLY A 215 -7.83 -14.86 19.19
C GLY A 215 -6.57 -14.38 19.92
N GLY A 216 -6.04 -13.21 19.58
CA GLY A 216 -4.88 -12.68 20.24
C GLY A 216 -4.61 -11.21 19.95
N ASP A 217 -3.98 -10.56 20.93
CA ASP A 217 -3.53 -9.18 20.85
C ASP A 217 -2.05 -9.14 20.45
N ILE A 218 -1.78 -8.57 19.30
CA ILE A 218 -0.43 -8.41 18.77
C ILE A 218 -0.01 -6.97 19.00
N PRO A 219 1.05 -6.70 19.79
CA PRO A 219 1.55 -5.34 19.95
C PRO A 219 2.08 -4.82 18.60
N VAL A 220 1.64 -3.63 18.20
CA VAL A 220 2.05 -3.00 16.94
C VAL A 220 2.59 -1.61 17.19
N ARG A 221 3.68 -1.27 16.51
CA ARG A 221 4.28 0.06 16.52
C ARG A 221 3.81 0.92 15.34
N PHE A 222 3.40 0.28 14.26
CA PHE A 222 2.97 0.92 13.04
C PHE A 222 1.58 0.44 12.63
N CYS A 223 0.79 1.33 12.04
CA CYS A 223 -0.50 0.96 11.48
C CYS A 223 -0.32 -0.05 10.33
N PRO A 224 -0.92 -1.25 10.39
CA PRO A 224 -0.76 -2.26 9.36
C PRO A 224 -1.36 -1.83 8.01
N MET A 225 -2.26 -0.85 8.01
CA MET A 225 -2.92 -0.37 6.80
C MET A 225 -2.15 0.73 6.09
N CYS A 226 -1.54 1.68 6.81
CA CYS A 226 -0.89 2.84 6.19
C CYS A 226 0.60 2.99 6.54
N GLY A 227 1.14 2.17 7.42
CA GLY A 227 2.54 2.19 7.85
C GLY A 227 2.91 3.35 8.78
N ARG A 228 1.95 4.22 9.17
CA ARG A 228 2.21 5.34 10.08
C ARG A 228 2.62 4.83 11.46
N GLU A 229 3.64 5.43 12.07
CA GLU A 229 4.01 5.15 13.45
C GLU A 229 2.88 5.54 14.41
N LEU A 230 2.50 4.61 15.27
CA LEU A 230 1.46 4.77 16.27
C LEU A 230 2.13 5.23 17.58
N LYS A 231 2.13 6.54 17.81
CA LYS A 231 2.74 7.13 19.01
C LYS A 231 1.74 7.02 20.16
N GLY A 232 2.13 6.26 21.20
CA GLY A 232 1.47 6.33 22.49
C GLY A 232 1.86 7.65 23.16
N GLU A 233 0.92 8.57 23.32
CA GLU A 233 1.07 9.71 24.24
C GLU A 233 0.91 9.23 25.67
#